data_b3acb7190804ec35ac6f9165f439b2b5
#
_entry.id   b3acb7190804ec35ac6f9165f439b2b5
#
_cell.length_a   1.000
_cell.length_b   1.000
_cell.length_c   1.000
_cell.angle_alpha   90.00
_cell.angle_beta   90.00
_cell.angle_gamma   90.00
#
_symmetry.space_group_name_H-M   'P 1'
#
loop_
_entity.id
_entity.type
_entity.pdbx_description
1 polymer ?
#
loop_
_entity_poly.entity_id
_entity_poly.type
_entity_poly.pdbx_seq_one_letter_code
_entity_poly.pdbx_strand_id
1 'polypeptide(L)'
;WQKLDAAVPALAAAPFRLTPENFLGRHSFPLGFDRDTQRLYFASNADRDTYGIYCLNLQTGLRTDLAIEHRKLDLADPGDALRTEQLVYDRVGKKVVGVRMNAPAWPTTAWFDPELNAVQQSLERGAQKSVVQILEWDAKRENFLVHLAGEYDPGAFMIFRRTAAKLQERARCAPELTPEVLNRSLPFSFDASAGRRLSGVVTYPRSPRIVPPPVLVYFHDGPWGRDVPGFNR
;
A
#
# COMPACT_ATOMS: atom_id res chain seq x y z
N TRP A 1 12.27 -16.65 16.83
CA TRP A 1 12.34 -15.37 17.55
C TRP A 1 13.66 -15.16 18.28
N GLN A 2 14.14 -16.11 19.11
CA GLN A 2 15.43 -15.96 19.80
C GLN A 2 16.63 -15.69 18.84
N LYS A 3 16.59 -16.25 17.64
CA LYS A 3 17.63 -16.03 16.63
C LYS A 3 17.54 -14.63 15.97
N LEU A 4 16.34 -14.10 15.86
CA LEU A 4 16.09 -12.73 15.39
C LEU A 4 16.52 -11.70 16.44
N ASP A 5 16.22 -11.96 17.70
CA ASP A 5 16.60 -11.10 18.82
C ASP A 5 18.11 -10.97 18.96
N ALA A 6 18.85 -12.07 18.74
CA ALA A 6 20.31 -12.05 18.74
C ALA A 6 20.93 -11.35 17.52
N ALA A 7 20.21 -11.32 16.40
CA ALA A 7 20.69 -10.76 15.13
C ALA A 7 20.43 -9.25 14.96
N VAL A 8 19.49 -8.69 15.73
CA VAL A 8 19.10 -7.28 15.62
C VAL A 8 18.91 -6.69 17.02
N PRO A 9 19.96 -6.07 17.60
CA PRO A 9 19.87 -5.47 18.92
C PRO A 9 18.68 -4.51 19.12
N ALA A 10 18.29 -3.80 18.06
CA ALA A 10 17.11 -2.91 18.08
C ALA A 10 15.77 -3.67 18.15
N LEU A 11 15.72 -4.93 17.69
CA LEU A 11 14.57 -5.82 17.84
C LEU A 11 14.61 -6.58 19.18
N ALA A 12 15.81 -6.78 19.74
CA ALA A 12 16.03 -7.46 21.02
C ALA A 12 15.65 -6.62 22.24
N ALA A 13 15.60 -5.30 22.08
CA ALA A 13 15.43 -4.37 23.20
C ALA A 13 14.01 -4.33 23.79
N ALA A 14 13.02 -4.93 23.16
CA ALA A 14 11.67 -5.01 23.73
C ALA A 14 10.99 -6.33 23.34
N PRO A 15 10.83 -7.26 24.29
CA PRO A 15 9.89 -8.35 24.08
C PRO A 15 8.54 -7.72 23.73
N PHE A 16 7.98 -8.12 22.60
CA PHE A 16 6.67 -7.66 22.14
C PHE A 16 5.62 -8.01 23.21
N ARG A 17 5.32 -7.04 24.05
CA ARG A 17 4.19 -7.09 24.95
C ARG A 17 3.16 -6.11 24.42
N LEU A 18 2.00 -6.61 24.01
CA LEU A 18 0.81 -5.81 23.84
C LEU A 18 0.39 -5.26 25.21
N THR A 19 1.06 -4.21 25.67
CA THR A 19 0.54 -3.39 26.76
C THR A 19 -0.21 -2.22 26.17
N PRO A 20 -1.23 -1.65 26.83
CA PRO A 20 -1.92 -0.46 26.35
C PRO A 20 -0.96 0.70 26.03
N GLU A 21 0.14 0.79 26.75
CA GLU A 21 1.19 1.79 26.56
C GLU A 21 2.06 1.52 25.31
N ASN A 22 2.21 0.25 24.92
CA ASN A 22 2.98 -0.17 23.75
C ASN A 22 2.13 -0.42 22.52
N PHE A 23 0.80 -0.43 22.67
CA PHE A 23 -0.11 -0.68 21.57
C PHE A 23 -0.01 0.36 20.45
N LEU A 24 0.28 1.62 20.79
CA LEU A 24 0.57 2.71 19.88
C LEU A 24 2.07 3.07 19.86
N GLY A 25 2.91 2.25 20.49
CA GLY A 25 4.33 2.51 20.69
C GLY A 25 5.21 2.12 19.51
N ARG A 26 6.51 2.16 19.76
CA ARG A 26 7.54 1.77 18.79
C ARG A 26 7.66 0.27 18.75
N HIS A 27 7.52 -0.33 17.57
CA HIS A 27 7.66 -1.76 17.38
C HIS A 27 8.08 -2.14 15.97
N SER A 28 8.37 -3.41 15.79
CA SER A 28 8.74 -3.98 14.52
C SER A 28 7.98 -5.29 14.32
N PHE A 29 7.58 -5.57 13.09
CA PHE A 29 6.92 -6.81 12.74
C PHE A 29 7.38 -7.35 11.39
N PRO A 30 7.43 -8.68 11.21
CA PRO A 30 7.85 -9.29 9.97
C PRO A 30 6.80 -9.11 8.89
N LEU A 31 7.25 -8.93 7.65
CA LEU A 31 6.42 -8.92 6.43
C LEU A 31 6.55 -10.23 5.66
N GLY A 32 7.72 -10.84 5.65
CA GLY A 32 7.97 -12.11 4.98
C GLY A 32 9.43 -12.30 4.58
N PHE A 33 9.69 -13.43 3.92
CA PHE A 33 11.04 -13.83 3.51
C PHE A 33 11.22 -13.80 2.00
N ASP A 34 12.46 -13.60 1.56
CA ASP A 34 12.84 -13.93 0.19
C ASP A 34 12.87 -15.46 -0.01
N ARG A 35 12.91 -15.90 -1.26
CA ARG A 35 12.91 -17.33 -1.63
C ARG A 35 13.93 -18.19 -0.89
N ASP A 36 15.12 -17.65 -0.75
CA ASP A 36 16.25 -18.34 -0.11
C ASP A 36 16.19 -18.34 1.41
N THR A 37 15.12 -17.71 1.99
CA THR A 37 14.94 -17.52 3.43
C THR A 37 16.10 -16.85 4.16
N GLN A 38 17.03 -16.23 3.41
CA GLN A 38 18.17 -15.53 3.96
C GLN A 38 17.89 -14.06 4.23
N ARG A 39 16.81 -13.53 3.63
CA ARG A 39 16.39 -12.14 3.77
C ARG A 39 15.01 -12.10 4.40
N LEU A 40 14.90 -11.40 5.50
CA LEU A 40 13.62 -11.07 6.16
C LEU A 40 13.29 -9.62 5.87
N TYR A 41 12.14 -9.39 5.24
CA TYR A 41 11.56 -8.06 5.14
C TYR A 41 10.72 -7.80 6.38
N PHE A 42 10.84 -6.62 6.94
CA PHE A 42 10.11 -6.23 8.15
C PHE A 42 9.76 -4.74 8.12
N ALA A 43 8.70 -4.39 8.82
CA ALA A 43 8.34 -3.02 9.08
C ALA A 43 8.77 -2.61 10.49
N SER A 44 9.19 -1.37 10.65
CA SER A 44 9.61 -0.84 11.94
C SER A 44 9.42 0.67 12.04
N ASN A 45 9.04 1.14 13.22
CA ASN A 45 9.10 2.53 13.62
C ASN A 45 10.00 2.76 14.85
N ALA A 46 10.93 1.85 15.13
CA ALA A 46 11.75 1.87 16.36
C ALA A 46 12.48 3.19 16.58
N ASP A 47 13.03 3.77 15.49
CA ASP A 47 13.85 4.98 15.54
C ASP A 47 13.16 6.21 14.91
N ARG A 48 11.85 6.12 14.66
CA ARG A 48 11.10 7.14 13.92
C ARG A 48 9.63 7.16 14.29
N ASP A 49 8.92 8.19 13.84
CA ASP A 49 7.48 8.38 14.08
C ASP A 49 6.60 7.55 13.14
N THR A 50 7.12 7.15 11.97
CA THR A 50 6.37 6.40 10.97
C THR A 50 7.01 5.06 10.65
N TYR A 51 6.19 4.06 10.30
CA TYR A 51 6.70 2.76 9.86
C TYR A 51 7.42 2.87 8.52
N GLY A 52 8.69 2.46 8.53
CA GLY A 52 9.48 2.17 7.34
C GLY A 52 9.53 0.67 7.07
N ILE A 53 9.98 0.29 5.89
CA ILE A 53 10.17 -1.10 5.46
C ILE A 53 11.65 -1.35 5.22
N TYR A 54 12.15 -2.43 5.78
CA TYR A 54 13.57 -2.76 5.84
C TYR A 54 13.78 -4.22 5.50
N CYS A 55 15.03 -4.56 5.19
CA CYS A 55 15.45 -5.92 4.94
C CYS A 55 16.63 -6.30 5.85
N LEU A 56 16.52 -7.45 6.49
CA LEU A 56 17.55 -8.06 7.33
C LEU A 56 18.16 -9.25 6.61
N ASN A 57 19.49 -9.30 6.53
CA ASN A 57 20.20 -10.50 6.14
C ASN A 57 20.34 -11.42 7.35
N LEU A 58 19.74 -12.60 7.30
CA LEU A 58 19.70 -13.52 8.42
C LEU A 58 21.01 -14.28 8.65
N GLN A 59 21.91 -14.33 7.67
CA GLN A 59 23.23 -14.94 7.84
C GLN A 59 24.18 -14.04 8.61
N THR A 60 24.14 -12.75 8.31
CA THR A 60 25.03 -11.76 8.94
C THR A 60 24.39 -11.10 10.15
N GLY A 61 23.07 -11.17 10.30
CA GLY A 61 22.33 -10.45 11.33
C GLY A 61 22.27 -8.93 11.11
N LEU A 62 22.69 -8.44 9.95
CA LEU A 62 22.76 -7.02 9.65
C LEU A 62 21.58 -6.57 8.77
N ARG A 63 21.12 -5.36 8.98
CA ARG A 63 20.22 -4.70 8.02
C ARG A 63 20.98 -4.48 6.71
N THR A 64 20.29 -4.72 5.60
CA THR A 64 20.81 -4.36 4.28
C THR A 64 20.59 -2.87 4.03
N ASP A 65 21.14 -2.36 2.93
CA ASP A 65 20.94 -0.95 2.52
C ASP A 65 19.50 -0.66 2.07
N LEU A 66 18.64 -1.68 2.00
CA LEU A 66 17.23 -1.48 1.67
C LEU A 66 16.54 -0.79 2.84
N ALA A 67 16.13 0.45 2.61
CA ALA A 67 15.26 1.21 3.48
C ALA A 67 14.26 1.99 2.63
N ILE A 68 12.98 1.72 2.84
CA ILE A 68 11.89 2.48 2.23
C ILE A 68 11.22 3.23 3.36
N GLU A 69 11.29 4.53 3.31
CA GLU A 69 10.87 5.39 4.40
C GLU A 69 10.06 6.59 3.89
N HIS A 70 9.13 7.05 4.70
CA HIS A 70 8.40 8.29 4.45
C HIS A 70 8.30 9.11 5.75
N ARG A 71 8.44 10.44 5.65
CA ARG A 71 8.49 11.31 6.84
C ARG A 71 7.15 11.49 7.55
N LYS A 72 6.05 11.31 6.86
CA LYS A 72 4.70 11.64 7.37
C LYS A 72 3.70 10.48 7.26
N LEU A 73 4.12 9.34 6.71
CA LEU A 73 3.22 8.23 6.40
C LEU A 73 3.80 6.94 6.90
N ASP A 74 2.93 6.14 7.50
CA ASP A 74 3.20 4.75 7.76
C ASP A 74 3.10 3.97 6.44
N LEU A 75 4.18 3.31 6.04
CA LEU A 75 4.23 2.51 4.82
C LEU A 75 3.74 1.09 5.04
N ALA A 76 3.60 0.69 6.29
CA ALA A 76 3.05 -0.57 6.73
C ALA A 76 2.12 -0.33 7.93
N ASP A 77 1.13 -1.19 8.08
CA ASP A 77 0.14 -1.10 9.13
C ASP A 77 0.27 -2.32 10.06
N PRO A 78 0.44 -2.13 11.38
CA PRO A 78 0.47 -3.24 12.33
C PRO A 78 -0.81 -4.05 12.34
N GLY A 79 -1.96 -3.44 12.06
CA GLY A 79 -3.24 -4.13 11.91
C GLY A 79 -3.28 -5.07 10.70
N ASP A 80 -2.49 -4.78 9.68
CA ASP A 80 -2.28 -5.60 8.49
C ASP A 80 -1.09 -6.57 8.62
N ALA A 81 -0.42 -6.63 9.77
CA ALA A 81 0.75 -7.49 10.00
C ALA A 81 0.49 -8.97 9.71
N LEU A 82 -0.76 -9.41 9.76
CA LEU A 82 -1.18 -10.76 9.37
C LEU A 82 -1.54 -10.87 7.89
N ARG A 83 -1.61 -9.76 7.15
CA ARG A 83 -1.87 -9.74 5.72
C ARG A 83 -0.54 -9.75 4.98
N THR A 84 -0.15 -10.92 4.52
CA THR A 84 1.11 -11.18 3.79
C THR A 84 1.16 -10.55 2.39
N GLU A 85 0.25 -9.64 2.07
CA GLU A 85 0.08 -9.09 0.72
C GLU A 85 0.96 -7.87 0.40
N GLN A 86 1.72 -7.37 1.38
CA GLN A 86 2.60 -6.23 1.14
C GLN A 86 3.81 -6.58 0.26
N LEU A 87 4.37 -7.79 0.40
CA LEU A 87 5.48 -8.23 -0.44
C LEU A 87 4.98 -8.74 -1.79
N VAL A 88 5.56 -8.23 -2.86
CA VAL A 88 5.29 -8.69 -4.21
C VAL A 88 6.37 -9.66 -4.62
N TYR A 89 5.94 -10.89 -4.96
CA TYR A 89 6.84 -11.97 -5.35
C TYR A 89 6.79 -12.20 -6.86
N ASP A 90 7.95 -12.38 -7.46
CA ASP A 90 8.03 -13.01 -8.78
C ASP A 90 7.75 -14.51 -8.62
N ARG A 91 6.65 -14.99 -9.20
CA ARG A 91 6.23 -16.39 -9.06
C ARG A 91 7.24 -17.37 -9.65
N VAL A 92 7.92 -17.01 -10.72
CA VAL A 92 8.91 -17.86 -11.37
C VAL A 92 10.19 -17.92 -10.53
N GLY A 93 10.73 -16.77 -10.18
CA GLY A 93 11.93 -16.63 -9.36
C GLY A 93 11.69 -16.81 -7.87
N LYS A 94 10.45 -16.66 -7.40
CA LYS A 94 10.06 -16.60 -5.97
C LYS A 94 10.84 -15.56 -5.16
N LYS A 95 11.37 -14.55 -5.84
CA LYS A 95 12.06 -13.42 -5.21
C LYS A 95 11.07 -12.32 -4.88
N VAL A 96 11.34 -11.58 -3.82
CA VAL A 96 10.66 -10.32 -3.56
C VAL A 96 11.14 -9.30 -4.58
N VAL A 97 10.22 -8.79 -5.40
CA VAL A 97 10.51 -7.83 -6.48
C VAL A 97 9.94 -6.45 -6.22
N GLY A 98 9.17 -6.30 -5.15
CA GLY A 98 8.62 -5.02 -4.73
C GLY A 98 7.85 -5.11 -3.42
N VAL A 99 7.42 -3.97 -2.93
CA VAL A 99 6.61 -3.83 -1.72
C VAL A 99 5.42 -2.93 -2.03
N ARG A 100 4.21 -3.40 -1.74
CA ARG A 100 3.00 -2.58 -1.75
C ARG A 100 2.98 -1.72 -0.50
N MET A 101 2.68 -0.44 -0.69
CA MET A 101 2.68 0.54 0.38
C MET A 101 1.37 1.30 0.41
N ASN A 102 0.95 1.67 1.60
CA ASN A 102 -0.16 2.59 1.80
C ASN A 102 0.32 4.03 1.56
N ALA A 103 0.13 4.53 0.36
CA ALA A 103 0.39 5.95 0.05
C ALA A 103 -0.82 6.83 0.42
N PRO A 104 -0.66 8.17 0.56
CA PRO A 104 -1.72 9.04 1.09
C PRO A 104 -2.99 9.02 0.27
N ALA A 105 -2.87 8.93 -1.03
CA ALA A 105 -4.01 8.99 -1.95
C ALA A 105 -4.41 7.60 -2.47
N TRP A 106 -3.43 6.75 -2.79
CA TRP A 106 -3.66 5.46 -3.43
C TRP A 106 -2.57 4.45 -3.07
N PRO A 107 -2.90 3.15 -2.98
CA PRO A 107 -1.88 2.11 -2.85
C PRO A 107 -0.87 2.21 -4.00
N THR A 108 0.39 2.16 -3.68
CA THR A 108 1.49 2.17 -4.65
C THR A 108 2.44 1.01 -4.39
N THR A 109 3.26 0.68 -5.37
CA THR A 109 4.28 -0.36 -5.24
C THR A 109 5.67 0.24 -5.44
N ALA A 110 6.54 0.06 -4.46
CA ALA A 110 7.97 0.28 -4.65
C ALA A 110 8.58 -0.96 -5.30
N TRP A 111 8.99 -0.83 -6.54
CA TRP A 111 9.59 -1.94 -7.28
C TRP A 111 11.10 -1.99 -7.05
N PHE A 112 11.62 -3.15 -6.70
CA PHE A 112 13.06 -3.44 -6.64
C PHE A 112 13.59 -3.91 -7.99
N ASP A 113 12.69 -4.45 -8.82
CA ASP A 113 12.99 -4.90 -10.17
C ASP A 113 12.85 -3.71 -11.16
N PRO A 114 13.94 -3.29 -11.85
CA PRO A 114 13.90 -2.14 -12.76
C PRO A 114 12.96 -2.32 -13.94
N GLU A 115 12.78 -3.56 -14.41
CA GLU A 115 11.89 -3.86 -15.53
C GLU A 115 10.43 -3.68 -15.13
N LEU A 116 10.02 -4.19 -13.96
CA LEU A 116 8.68 -4.00 -13.43
C LEU A 116 8.38 -2.52 -13.13
N ASN A 117 9.38 -1.80 -12.61
CA ASN A 117 9.27 -0.36 -12.41
C ASN A 117 9.05 0.39 -13.73
N ALA A 118 9.77 0.03 -14.78
CA ALA A 118 9.59 0.64 -16.11
C ALA A 118 8.20 0.35 -16.69
N VAL A 119 7.69 -0.87 -16.52
CA VAL A 119 6.32 -1.24 -16.92
C VAL A 119 5.29 -0.42 -16.15
N GLN A 120 5.42 -0.31 -14.82
CA GLN A 120 4.54 0.51 -13.98
C GLN A 120 4.48 1.96 -14.48
N GLN A 121 5.63 2.59 -14.67
CA GLN A 121 5.72 3.96 -15.16
C GLN A 121 5.12 4.15 -16.56
N SER A 122 5.29 3.15 -17.43
CA SER A 122 4.69 3.18 -18.77
C SER A 122 3.17 3.15 -18.70
N LEU A 123 2.61 2.28 -17.87
CA LEU A 123 1.17 2.16 -17.66
C LEU A 123 0.59 3.43 -17.03
N GLU A 124 1.24 4.00 -16.02
CA GLU A 124 0.82 5.25 -15.36
C GLU A 124 0.78 6.44 -16.33
N ARG A 125 1.76 6.53 -17.23
CA ARG A 125 1.74 7.56 -18.29
C ARG A 125 0.57 7.40 -19.25
N GLY A 126 0.19 6.15 -19.55
CA GLY A 126 -0.94 5.86 -20.43
C GLY A 126 -2.31 6.03 -19.76
N ALA A 127 -2.37 5.86 -18.44
CA ALA A 127 -3.61 5.84 -17.65
C ALA A 127 -3.67 7.02 -16.66
N GLN A 128 -3.38 8.23 -17.10
CA GLN A 128 -3.16 9.44 -16.27
C GLN A 128 -4.26 9.78 -15.26
N LYS A 129 -5.47 9.25 -15.42
CA LYS A 129 -6.61 9.49 -14.51
C LYS A 129 -6.95 8.27 -13.65
N SER A 130 -6.13 7.23 -13.73
CA SER A 130 -6.38 5.98 -13.03
C SER A 130 -5.20 5.60 -12.16
N VAL A 131 -5.51 4.93 -11.08
CA VAL A 131 -4.52 4.22 -10.27
C VAL A 131 -4.22 2.90 -10.94
N VAL A 132 -2.96 2.66 -11.17
CA VAL A 132 -2.47 1.46 -11.85
C VAL A 132 -1.87 0.51 -10.83
N GLN A 133 -2.42 -0.70 -10.75
CA GLN A 133 -1.85 -1.77 -9.95
C GLN A 133 -1.50 -2.96 -10.83
N ILE A 134 -0.23 -3.29 -10.95
CA ILE A 134 0.20 -4.55 -11.54
C ILE A 134 -0.08 -5.65 -10.52
N LEU A 135 -0.94 -6.61 -10.89
CA LEU A 135 -1.34 -7.71 -10.02
C LEU A 135 -0.50 -8.96 -10.26
N GLU A 136 -0.23 -9.25 -11.53
CA GLU A 136 0.41 -10.49 -11.95
C GLU A 136 1.04 -10.33 -13.35
N TRP A 137 1.95 -11.24 -13.73
CA TRP A 137 2.55 -11.32 -15.06
C TRP A 137 2.92 -12.75 -15.42
N ASP A 138 3.08 -13.01 -16.72
CA ASP A 138 3.55 -14.28 -17.21
C ASP A 138 5.08 -14.44 -17.05
N ALA A 139 5.59 -15.66 -17.22
CA ALA A 139 7.00 -15.99 -17.04
C ALA A 139 7.94 -15.21 -17.97
N LYS A 140 7.45 -14.76 -19.12
CA LYS A 140 8.21 -13.99 -20.10
C LYS A 140 8.08 -12.47 -19.89
N ARG A 141 7.23 -12.05 -18.96
CA ARG A 141 6.90 -10.63 -18.72
C ARG A 141 6.40 -9.90 -19.97
N GLU A 142 5.66 -10.62 -20.81
CA GLU A 142 5.02 -10.08 -22.01
C GLU A 142 3.57 -9.69 -21.75
N ASN A 143 2.89 -10.39 -20.86
CA ASN A 143 1.50 -10.13 -20.48
C ASN A 143 1.40 -9.82 -19.00
N PHE A 144 0.71 -8.75 -18.68
CA PHE A 144 0.48 -8.30 -17.31
C PHE A 144 -1.02 -8.22 -17.02
N LEU A 145 -1.45 -8.77 -15.90
CA LEU A 145 -2.76 -8.49 -15.33
C LEU A 145 -2.65 -7.20 -14.52
N VAL A 146 -3.45 -6.22 -14.90
CA VAL A 146 -3.44 -4.88 -14.32
C VAL A 146 -4.84 -4.53 -13.83
N HIS A 147 -4.94 -3.96 -12.66
CA HIS A 147 -6.15 -3.31 -12.17
C HIS A 147 -6.01 -1.80 -12.36
N LEU A 148 -6.97 -1.20 -13.03
CA LEU A 148 -7.12 0.24 -13.16
C LEU A 148 -8.34 0.67 -12.37
N ALA A 149 -8.19 1.62 -11.46
CA ALA A 149 -9.29 2.19 -10.70
C ALA A 149 -9.15 3.71 -10.63
N GLY A 150 -10.18 4.41 -10.18
CA GLY A 150 -10.13 5.87 -10.07
C GLY A 150 -11.15 6.42 -9.08
N GLU A 151 -11.18 7.74 -8.97
CA GLU A 151 -12.12 8.42 -8.06
C GLU A 151 -13.59 8.11 -8.38
N TYR A 152 -13.89 7.86 -9.66
CA TYR A 152 -15.24 7.63 -10.19
C TYR A 152 -15.36 6.28 -10.88
N ASP A 153 -14.38 5.41 -10.71
CA ASP A 153 -14.36 4.12 -11.37
C ASP A 153 -14.01 3.04 -10.34
N PRO A 154 -14.94 2.13 -10.04
CA PRO A 154 -14.68 0.97 -9.16
C PRO A 154 -13.53 0.10 -9.64
N GLY A 155 -13.19 0.23 -10.91
CA GLY A 155 -12.05 -0.40 -11.52
C GLY A 155 -12.39 -1.47 -12.55
N ALA A 156 -11.38 -1.76 -13.34
CA ALA A 156 -11.41 -2.79 -14.35
C ALA A 156 -10.11 -3.62 -14.34
N PHE A 157 -10.26 -4.89 -14.61
CA PHE A 157 -9.14 -5.79 -14.84
C PHE A 157 -8.77 -5.78 -16.31
N MET A 158 -7.51 -5.46 -16.57
CA MET A 158 -6.96 -5.30 -17.91
C MET A 158 -5.84 -6.30 -18.15
N ILE A 159 -5.69 -6.76 -19.38
CA ILE A 159 -4.45 -7.40 -19.84
C ILE A 159 -3.63 -6.36 -20.60
N PHE A 160 -2.46 -6.07 -20.09
CA PHE A 160 -1.45 -5.29 -20.81
C PHE A 160 -0.52 -6.22 -21.57
N ARG A 161 -0.50 -6.10 -22.91
CA ARG A 161 0.45 -6.79 -23.77
C ARG A 161 1.60 -5.85 -24.08
N ARG A 162 2.76 -6.10 -23.48
CA ARG A 162 3.93 -5.22 -23.53
C ARG A 162 4.44 -5.01 -24.96
N THR A 163 4.57 -6.08 -25.74
CA THR A 163 5.09 -6.04 -27.11
C THR A 163 4.21 -5.21 -28.05
N ALA A 164 2.92 -5.20 -27.82
CA ALA A 164 1.95 -4.43 -28.60
C ALA A 164 1.63 -3.06 -27.98
N ALA A 165 2.16 -2.76 -26.78
CA ALA A 165 1.80 -1.60 -25.96
C ALA A 165 0.27 -1.41 -25.81
N LYS A 166 -0.48 -2.52 -25.71
CA LYS A 166 -1.94 -2.52 -25.75
C LYS A 166 -2.55 -2.98 -24.44
N LEU A 167 -3.45 -2.18 -23.89
CA LEU A 167 -4.34 -2.54 -22.80
C LEU A 167 -5.68 -3.06 -23.36
N GLN A 168 -6.16 -4.18 -22.80
CA GLN A 168 -7.44 -4.77 -23.14
C GLN A 168 -8.23 -5.09 -21.89
N GLU A 169 -9.40 -4.50 -21.75
CA GLU A 169 -10.32 -4.81 -20.65
C GLU A 169 -10.79 -6.26 -20.72
N ARG A 170 -10.84 -6.93 -19.56
CA ARG A 170 -11.31 -8.30 -19.40
C ARG A 170 -12.51 -8.42 -18.49
N ALA A 171 -12.53 -7.61 -17.44
CA ALA A 171 -13.66 -7.58 -16.51
C ALA A 171 -13.72 -6.19 -15.87
N ARG A 172 -14.91 -5.79 -15.48
CA ARG A 172 -15.18 -4.56 -14.76
C ARG A 172 -15.78 -4.88 -13.38
N CYS A 173 -15.31 -4.19 -12.35
CA CYS A 173 -15.68 -4.50 -10.97
C CYS A 173 -17.17 -4.24 -10.66
N ALA A 174 -17.71 -3.17 -11.22
CA ALA A 174 -19.11 -2.79 -11.05
C ALA A 174 -19.57 -2.03 -12.31
N PRO A 175 -19.96 -2.73 -13.38
CA PRO A 175 -20.24 -2.10 -14.67
C PRO A 175 -21.45 -1.15 -14.62
N GLU A 176 -22.33 -1.33 -13.65
CA GLU A 176 -23.47 -0.46 -13.38
C GLU A 176 -23.09 0.88 -12.72
N LEU A 177 -21.92 0.96 -12.10
CA LEU A 177 -21.43 2.16 -11.43
C LEU A 177 -20.52 2.94 -12.37
N THR A 178 -21.11 3.83 -13.13
CA THR A 178 -20.40 4.69 -14.08
C THR A 178 -20.02 6.02 -13.43
N PRO A 179 -19.06 6.77 -14.00
CA PRO A 179 -18.70 8.11 -13.51
C PRO A 179 -19.92 9.07 -13.41
N GLU A 180 -20.97 8.81 -14.18
CA GLU A 180 -22.21 9.62 -14.17
C GLU A 180 -23.06 9.37 -12.93
N VAL A 181 -22.97 8.22 -12.29
CA VAL A 181 -23.75 7.89 -11.08
C VAL A 181 -22.94 8.02 -9.80
N LEU A 182 -21.62 7.96 -9.88
CA LEU A 182 -20.74 8.10 -8.72
C LEU A 182 -20.54 9.58 -8.31
N ASN A 183 -20.42 9.80 -7.03
CA ASN A 183 -20.13 11.10 -6.46
C ASN A 183 -18.62 11.34 -6.38
N ARG A 184 -18.22 12.60 -6.43
CA ARG A 184 -16.83 13.00 -6.33
C ARG A 184 -16.30 12.88 -4.91
N SER A 185 -15.24 12.12 -4.73
CA SER A 185 -14.50 12.01 -3.47
C SER A 185 -13.15 12.72 -3.59
N LEU A 186 -12.87 13.61 -2.65
CA LEU A 186 -11.62 14.38 -2.64
C LEU A 186 -10.93 14.20 -1.30
N PRO A 187 -9.60 14.04 -1.29
CA PRO A 187 -8.83 14.12 -0.07
C PRO A 187 -8.85 15.56 0.46
N PHE A 188 -8.93 15.71 1.76
CA PHE A 188 -8.75 16.98 2.44
C PHE A 188 -7.86 16.82 3.66
N SER A 189 -7.36 17.91 4.19
CA SER A 189 -6.64 17.90 5.46
C SER A 189 -6.94 19.16 6.24
N PHE A 190 -6.90 19.05 7.57
CA PHE A 190 -7.14 20.15 8.48
C PHE A 190 -6.22 20.04 9.69
N ASP A 191 -6.02 21.17 10.36
CA ASP A 191 -5.24 21.20 11.58
C ASP A 191 -6.19 21.02 12.76
N ALA A 192 -6.00 19.91 13.50
CA ALA A 192 -6.75 19.61 14.70
C ALA A 192 -6.18 20.36 15.91
N SER A 193 -6.92 20.32 17.03
CA SER A 193 -6.41 20.80 18.31
C SER A 193 -5.09 20.12 18.65
N ALA A 194 -4.16 20.85 19.26
CA ALA A 194 -2.80 20.41 19.54
C ALA A 194 -1.84 20.36 18.33
N GLY A 195 -2.13 21.09 17.23
CA GLY A 195 -1.20 21.27 16.12
C GLY A 195 -1.00 20.00 15.25
N ARG A 196 -1.86 19.01 15.37
CA ARG A 196 -1.81 17.80 14.54
C ARG A 196 -2.59 18.02 13.25
N ARG A 197 -1.94 17.74 12.13
CA ARG A 197 -2.59 17.75 10.82
C ARG A 197 -3.24 16.40 10.55
N LEU A 198 -4.56 16.41 10.41
CA LEU A 198 -5.36 15.23 10.09
C LEU A 198 -5.76 15.26 8.60
N SER A 199 -5.97 14.07 8.05
CA SER A 199 -6.43 13.90 6.68
C SER A 199 -7.72 13.10 6.66
N GLY A 200 -8.54 13.34 5.66
CA GLY A 200 -9.79 12.64 5.43
C GLY A 200 -10.17 12.66 3.95
N VAL A 201 -11.30 12.04 3.66
CA VAL A 201 -11.91 12.04 2.34
C VAL A 201 -13.31 12.62 2.45
N VAL A 202 -13.66 13.54 1.59
CA VAL A 202 -15.02 14.10 1.50
C VAL A 202 -15.65 13.71 0.17
N THR A 203 -16.87 13.18 0.24
CA THR A 203 -17.68 12.87 -0.94
C THR A 203 -18.80 13.90 -1.08
N TYR A 204 -18.80 14.63 -2.17
CA TYR A 204 -19.79 15.68 -2.44
C TYR A 204 -21.01 15.11 -3.16
N PRO A 205 -22.23 15.47 -2.75
CA PRO A 205 -23.43 15.11 -3.50
C PRO A 205 -23.45 15.84 -4.86
N ARG A 206 -23.84 15.13 -5.92
CA ARG A 206 -23.94 15.69 -7.27
C ARG A 206 -24.96 16.80 -7.39
N SER A 207 -26.14 16.55 -6.80
CA SER A 207 -27.28 17.44 -6.88
C SER A 207 -27.96 17.48 -5.50
N PRO A 208 -27.45 18.30 -4.58
CA PRO A 208 -28.01 18.36 -3.25
C PRO A 208 -29.43 18.96 -3.31
N ARG A 209 -30.40 18.25 -2.73
CA ARG A 209 -31.79 18.74 -2.61
C ARG A 209 -31.92 19.83 -1.54
N ILE A 210 -30.99 19.87 -0.61
CA ILE A 210 -30.93 20.83 0.50
C ILE A 210 -29.59 21.56 0.40
N VAL A 211 -29.61 22.87 0.55
CA VAL A 211 -28.42 23.72 0.48
C VAL A 211 -28.37 24.59 1.75
N PRO A 212 -27.31 24.49 2.57
CA PRO A 212 -26.20 23.55 2.49
C PRO A 212 -26.65 22.10 2.74
N PRO A 213 -26.02 21.11 2.10
CA PRO A 213 -26.36 19.72 2.33
C PRO A 213 -25.96 19.28 3.75
N PRO A 214 -26.70 18.34 4.37
CA PRO A 214 -26.29 17.76 5.63
C PRO A 214 -24.96 17.01 5.47
N VAL A 215 -24.18 16.99 6.53
CA VAL A 215 -22.86 16.31 6.57
C VAL A 215 -22.99 15.06 7.43
N LEU A 216 -22.58 13.92 6.87
CA LEU A 216 -22.36 12.69 7.59
C LEU A 216 -20.86 12.51 7.81
N VAL A 217 -20.44 12.41 9.04
CA VAL A 217 -19.03 12.11 9.39
C VAL A 217 -18.93 10.64 9.74
N TYR A 218 -18.06 9.94 9.03
CA TYR A 218 -17.73 8.54 9.28
C TYR A 218 -16.29 8.44 9.74
N PHE A 219 -16.05 7.67 10.80
CA PHE A 219 -14.71 7.36 11.29
C PHE A 219 -14.41 5.89 10.94
N HIS A 220 -13.24 5.65 10.36
CA HIS A 220 -12.80 4.29 10.08
C HIS A 220 -12.65 3.47 11.35
N ASP A 221 -12.78 2.16 11.24
CA ASP A 221 -12.53 1.23 12.31
C ASP A 221 -11.03 1.21 12.68
N GLY A 222 -10.80 0.87 13.92
CA GLY A 222 -9.47 0.73 14.15
C GLY A 222 -8.89 0.76 15.43
N PRO A 223 -7.57 0.83 15.81
CA PRO A 223 -6.80 2.06 15.65
C PRO A 223 -6.01 2.18 14.34
N TRP A 224 -5.80 1.09 13.62
CA TRP A 224 -4.92 1.06 12.45
C TRP A 224 -5.66 1.18 11.10
N GLY A 225 -6.98 1.19 11.12
CA GLY A 225 -7.78 1.35 9.92
C GLY A 225 -7.50 2.66 9.20
N ARG A 226 -7.70 2.67 7.88
CA ARG A 226 -7.52 3.83 7.05
C ARG A 226 -8.44 3.80 5.85
N ASP A 227 -9.15 4.88 5.64
CA ASP A 227 -9.87 5.13 4.40
C ASP A 227 -8.97 5.80 3.36
N VAL A 228 -9.12 5.40 2.12
CA VAL A 228 -8.44 5.97 0.97
C VAL A 228 -9.46 6.52 -0.01
N PRO A 229 -9.13 7.55 -0.80
CA PRO A 229 -10.00 8.01 -1.89
C PRO A 229 -10.29 6.87 -2.87
N GLY A 230 -11.50 6.83 -3.40
CA GLY A 230 -11.90 5.84 -4.39
C GLY A 230 -13.24 5.21 -4.06
N PHE A 231 -13.60 4.22 -4.84
CA PHE A 231 -14.80 3.43 -4.60
C PHE A 231 -14.56 2.44 -3.45
N ASN A 232 -15.34 2.56 -2.40
CA ASN A 232 -15.39 1.63 -1.28
C ASN A 232 -16.78 1.01 -1.22
N ARG A 233 -16.84 -0.33 -1.09
CA ARG A 233 -18.11 -1.09 -1.00
C ARG A 233 -18.67 -1.05 0.39
#